data_7346cc5d2e451f5a21b3335f5b7ad55a
#
_entry.id   7346cc5d2e451f5a21b3335f5b7ad55a
#
_cell.length_a   1.000
_cell.length_b   1.000
_cell.length_c   1.000
_cell.angle_alpha   90.00
_cell.angle_beta   90.00
_cell.angle_gamma   90.00
#
_symmetry.space_group_name_H-M   'P 1'
#
loop_
_entity.id
_entity.type
_entity.pdbx_description
1 polymer ?
#
loop_
_entity_poly.entity_id
_entity_poly.type
_entity_poly.pdbx_seq_one_letter_code
_entity_poly.pdbx_strand_id
1 'polypeptide(L)'
;MKSGFIGIVGRPNVGKSTLLNSILGEKIAITTDKPQTTRNSIRGIYTNLDESGDGVQFIFIDTPGIHKARNKLGSFMTETAISTFREVDVILFLVDDEIDKGPGDRYITDMLSGIDTPKVLVINKMDTMDPDKYSRIYEAYDSMGIFEHIIGTSALNQINVGELLSMLEGMVDDGPMYFPEDMI
;
A
#
# COMPACT_ATOMS: atom_id res chain seq x y z
N MET A 1 -11.49 -9.87 16.32
CA MET A 1 -11.35 -9.44 14.93
C MET A 1 -10.20 -8.45 14.83
N LYS A 2 -9.38 -8.57 13.82
CA LYS A 2 -8.34 -7.60 13.52
C LYS A 2 -8.78 -6.70 12.38
N SER A 3 -8.54 -5.40 12.50
CA SER A 3 -8.88 -4.46 11.45
C SER A 3 -7.91 -3.30 11.41
N GLY A 4 -7.70 -2.76 10.21
CA GLY A 4 -6.80 -1.65 10.04
C GLY A 4 -6.93 -0.95 8.71
N PHE A 5 -6.44 0.29 8.70
CA PHE A 5 -6.35 1.12 7.51
C PHE A 5 -4.94 0.99 6.92
N ILE A 6 -4.88 0.66 5.65
CA ILE A 6 -3.62 0.43 4.92
C ILE A 6 -3.50 1.51 3.84
N GLY A 7 -2.51 2.38 3.99
CA GLY A 7 -2.21 3.38 2.97
C GLY A 7 -1.34 2.77 1.87
N ILE A 8 -1.66 3.05 0.61
CA ILE A 8 -0.88 2.57 -0.53
C ILE A 8 -0.27 3.75 -1.26
N VAL A 9 1.03 3.65 -1.53
CA VAL A 9 1.78 4.66 -2.26
C VAL A 9 2.74 4.02 -3.25
N GLY A 10 2.99 4.69 -4.34
CA GLY A 10 3.95 4.27 -5.35
C GLY A 10 3.79 5.12 -6.61
N ARG A 11 4.82 5.09 -7.46
CA ARG A 11 4.77 5.76 -8.76
C ARG A 11 3.64 5.20 -9.62
N PRO A 12 3.16 5.95 -10.60
CA PRO A 12 2.25 5.39 -11.60
C PRO A 12 2.86 4.13 -12.25
N ASN A 13 2.03 3.15 -12.54
CA ASN A 13 2.38 1.91 -13.26
C ASN A 13 3.27 0.92 -12.51
N VAL A 14 3.49 1.09 -11.20
CA VAL A 14 4.19 0.07 -10.38
C VAL A 14 3.31 -1.14 -10.07
N GLY A 15 2.03 -1.10 -10.42
CA GLY A 15 1.11 -2.22 -10.23
C GLY A 15 0.19 -2.09 -9.04
N LYS A 16 -0.06 -0.88 -8.53
CA LYS A 16 -0.97 -0.67 -7.39
C LYS A 16 -2.36 -1.23 -7.65
N SER A 17 -2.96 -0.89 -8.78
CA SER A 17 -4.30 -1.38 -9.15
C SER A 17 -4.32 -2.90 -9.34
N THR A 18 -3.30 -3.47 -9.95
CA THR A 18 -3.19 -4.91 -10.15
C THR A 18 -3.06 -5.62 -8.80
N LEU A 19 -2.27 -5.07 -7.89
CA LEU A 19 -2.11 -5.65 -6.55
C LEU A 19 -3.44 -5.61 -5.79
N LEU A 20 -4.14 -4.48 -5.80
CA LEU A 20 -5.43 -4.36 -5.14
C LEU A 20 -6.47 -5.31 -5.72
N ASN A 21 -6.53 -5.43 -7.05
CA ASN A 21 -7.43 -6.37 -7.70
C ASN A 21 -7.09 -7.82 -7.33
N SER A 22 -5.81 -8.14 -7.22
CA SER A 22 -5.35 -9.46 -6.80
C SER A 22 -5.75 -9.77 -5.35
N ILE A 23 -5.65 -8.79 -4.45
CA ILE A 23 -6.05 -8.93 -3.04
C ILE A 23 -7.56 -9.08 -2.92
N LEU A 24 -8.30 -8.24 -3.62
CA LEU A 24 -9.76 -8.19 -3.50
C LEU A 24 -10.45 -9.32 -4.26
N GLY A 25 -9.78 -9.91 -5.24
CA GLY A 25 -10.34 -10.94 -6.10
C GLY A 25 -11.56 -10.40 -6.85
N GLU A 26 -12.63 -11.21 -6.91
CA GLU A 26 -13.93 -10.77 -7.46
C GLU A 26 -14.73 -9.92 -6.47
N LYS A 27 -14.25 -9.75 -5.25
CA LYS A 27 -14.87 -8.90 -4.23
C LYS A 27 -14.60 -7.45 -4.61
N ILE A 28 -15.65 -6.73 -4.83
CA ILE A 28 -15.68 -5.43 -5.47
C ILE A 28 -14.92 -4.38 -4.66
N ALA A 29 -13.93 -3.75 -5.29
CA ALA A 29 -13.38 -2.51 -4.80
C ALA A 29 -14.48 -1.44 -4.85
N ILE A 30 -14.77 -0.83 -3.71
CA ILE A 30 -15.57 0.39 -3.71
C ILE A 30 -14.64 1.52 -4.16
N THR A 31 -14.66 1.81 -5.45
CA THR A 31 -14.01 3.02 -5.93
C THR A 31 -14.94 4.19 -5.66
N THR A 32 -14.69 4.89 -4.57
CA THR A 32 -15.34 6.18 -4.37
C THR A 32 -14.47 7.25 -5.02
N ASP A 33 -14.71 7.52 -6.28
CA ASP A 33 -14.12 8.66 -6.99
C ASP A 33 -14.81 9.99 -6.64
N LYS A 34 -15.32 10.11 -5.43
CA LYS A 34 -15.95 11.36 -5.01
C LYS A 34 -14.88 12.37 -4.60
N PRO A 35 -14.76 13.50 -5.33
CA PRO A 35 -13.76 14.52 -5.03
C PRO A 35 -13.87 15.11 -3.62
N GLN A 36 -14.95 14.85 -2.91
CA GLN A 36 -15.23 15.37 -1.58
C GLN A 36 -14.48 14.62 -0.48
N THR A 37 -13.91 13.46 -0.79
CA THR A 37 -13.17 12.64 0.17
C THR A 37 -11.66 12.65 -0.13
N THR A 38 -11.13 13.85 -0.39
CA THR A 38 -9.71 14.01 -0.67
C THR A 38 -8.80 13.55 0.47
N ARG A 39 -9.34 13.40 1.68
CA ARG A 39 -8.61 12.84 2.80
C ARG A 39 -8.58 11.32 2.81
N ASN A 40 -9.62 10.66 2.30
CA ASN A 40 -9.77 9.21 2.41
C ASN A 40 -10.36 8.65 1.13
N SER A 41 -9.51 8.47 0.11
CA SER A 41 -9.90 7.71 -1.08
C SER A 41 -9.80 6.23 -0.78
N ILE A 42 -10.92 5.64 -0.32
CA ILE A 42 -10.97 4.20 -0.11
C ILE A 42 -10.95 3.52 -1.46
N ARG A 43 -9.92 2.70 -1.68
CA ARG A 43 -9.74 1.93 -2.92
C ARG A 43 -10.38 0.56 -2.85
N GLY A 44 -10.47 0.00 -1.68
CA GLY A 44 -11.10 -1.29 -1.50
C GLY A 44 -11.10 -1.74 -0.07
N ILE A 45 -11.98 -2.70 0.21
CA ILE A 45 -12.12 -3.30 1.53
C ILE A 45 -11.95 -4.80 1.38
N TYR A 46 -10.95 -5.34 2.05
CA TYR A 46 -10.72 -6.77 2.12
C TYR A 46 -11.25 -7.29 3.45
N THR A 47 -12.19 -8.23 3.39
CA THR A 47 -12.74 -8.86 4.59
C THR A 47 -12.62 -10.37 4.45
N ASN A 48 -11.99 -11.00 5.43
CA ASN A 48 -11.89 -12.45 5.50
C ASN A 48 -12.30 -12.92 6.88
N LEU A 49 -13.46 -13.53 6.98
CA LEU A 49 -14.04 -14.02 8.22
C LEU A 49 -14.08 -15.54 8.24
N ASP A 50 -13.90 -16.12 9.43
CA ASP A 50 -14.11 -17.53 9.66
C ASP A 50 -15.61 -17.83 9.90
N GLU A 51 -15.92 -19.11 10.14
CA GLU A 51 -17.30 -19.56 10.39
C GLU A 51 -17.94 -18.93 11.63
N SER A 52 -17.14 -18.44 12.57
CA SER A 52 -17.61 -17.77 13.77
C SER A 52 -17.87 -16.28 13.58
N GLY A 53 -17.50 -15.75 12.41
CA GLY A 53 -17.60 -14.31 12.12
C GLY A 53 -16.39 -13.51 12.62
N ASP A 54 -15.32 -14.19 13.05
CA ASP A 54 -14.07 -13.55 13.42
C ASP A 54 -13.09 -13.59 12.23
N GLY A 55 -12.14 -12.67 12.21
CA GLY A 55 -11.17 -12.63 11.12
C GLY A 55 -10.47 -11.29 11.01
N VAL A 56 -10.34 -10.81 9.78
CA VAL A 56 -9.59 -9.59 9.49
C VAL A 56 -10.32 -8.73 8.45
N GLN A 57 -10.18 -7.42 8.61
CA GLN A 57 -10.65 -6.45 7.61
C GLN A 57 -9.56 -5.40 7.38
N PHE A 58 -9.17 -5.22 6.12
CA PHE A 58 -8.25 -4.16 5.70
C PHE A 58 -8.98 -3.16 4.82
N ILE A 59 -8.87 -1.89 5.17
CA ILE A 59 -9.39 -0.79 4.37
C ILE A 59 -8.20 -0.15 3.66
N PHE A 60 -8.11 -0.33 2.34
CA PHE A 60 -7.03 0.21 1.53
C PHE A 60 -7.33 1.63 1.10
N ILE A 61 -6.43 2.54 1.43
CA ILE A 61 -6.55 3.95 1.12
C ILE A 61 -5.46 4.33 0.13
N ASP A 62 -5.86 4.85 -1.02
CA ASP A 62 -4.94 5.43 -1.97
C ASP A 62 -4.72 6.91 -1.63
N THR A 63 -3.51 7.36 -1.90
CA THR A 63 -3.16 8.77 -1.76
C THR A 63 -2.77 9.29 -3.14
N PRO A 64 -3.76 9.64 -3.97
CA PRO A 64 -3.48 10.19 -5.28
C PRO A 64 -2.72 11.51 -5.15
N GLY A 65 -1.78 11.76 -6.07
CA GLY A 65 -1.07 13.01 -6.12
C GLY A 65 0.22 13.08 -5.32
N ILE A 66 0.71 11.96 -4.78
CA ILE A 66 2.07 11.91 -4.25
C ILE A 66 3.05 11.89 -5.41
N HIS A 67 3.44 13.06 -5.83
CA HIS A 67 4.49 13.29 -6.80
C HIS A 67 5.17 14.61 -6.42
N LYS A 68 6.33 14.87 -6.99
CA LYS A 68 7.05 16.10 -6.71
C LYS A 68 6.15 17.30 -7.00
N ALA A 69 5.83 18.07 -5.96
CA ALA A 69 4.99 19.25 -6.09
C ALA A 69 5.65 20.28 -7.00
N ARG A 70 4.96 20.67 -8.08
CA ARG A 70 5.42 21.70 -9.02
C ARG A 70 4.69 23.03 -8.84
N ASN A 71 3.63 23.04 -8.03
CA ASN A 71 2.80 24.21 -7.79
C ASN A 71 2.13 24.13 -6.41
N LYS A 72 1.38 25.16 -6.04
CA LYS A 72 0.68 25.23 -4.74
C LYS A 72 -0.33 24.09 -4.56
N LEU A 73 -1.01 23.67 -5.62
CA LEU A 73 -1.96 22.58 -5.55
C LEU A 73 -1.26 21.25 -5.27
N GLY A 74 -0.12 21.01 -5.94
CA GLY A 74 0.69 19.82 -5.68
C GLY A 74 1.23 19.78 -4.25
N SER A 75 1.64 20.92 -3.69
CA SER A 75 2.07 21.01 -2.29
C SER A 75 0.93 20.67 -1.34
N PHE A 76 -0.27 21.18 -1.59
CA PHE A 76 -1.45 20.87 -0.79
C PHE A 76 -1.79 19.37 -0.83
N MET A 77 -1.75 18.75 -2.00
CA MET A 77 -1.99 17.32 -2.14
C MET A 77 -0.94 16.48 -1.41
N THR A 78 0.32 16.90 -1.41
CA THR A 78 1.39 16.24 -0.67
C THR A 78 1.16 16.32 0.83
N GLU A 79 0.78 17.48 1.36
CA GLU A 79 0.47 17.65 2.78
C GLU A 79 -0.72 16.78 3.21
N THR A 80 -1.75 16.70 2.38
CA THR A 80 -2.91 15.83 2.60
C THR A 80 -2.50 14.37 2.64
N ALA A 81 -1.61 13.95 1.75
CA ALA A 81 -1.07 12.60 1.70
C ALA A 81 -0.27 12.27 2.95
N ILE A 82 0.60 13.15 3.39
CA ILE A 82 1.37 12.98 4.63
C ILE A 82 0.44 12.86 5.84
N SER A 83 -0.58 13.70 5.92
CA SER A 83 -1.59 13.62 6.97
C SER A 83 -2.30 12.27 6.97
N THR A 84 -2.69 11.77 5.80
CA THR A 84 -3.32 10.45 5.65
C THR A 84 -2.38 9.34 6.11
N PHE A 85 -1.10 9.38 5.73
CA PHE A 85 -0.13 8.37 6.12
C PHE A 85 0.13 8.33 7.62
N ARG A 86 -0.01 9.44 8.32
CA ARG A 86 0.11 9.47 9.77
C ARG A 86 -1.10 8.86 10.49
N GLU A 87 -2.24 8.81 9.81
CA GLU A 87 -3.49 8.31 10.37
C GLU A 87 -3.73 6.81 10.10
N VAL A 88 -3.08 6.24 9.07
CA VAL A 88 -3.24 4.81 8.77
C VAL A 88 -2.39 3.95 9.70
N ASP A 89 -2.71 2.66 9.75
CA ASP A 89 -2.03 1.69 10.61
C ASP A 89 -0.74 1.16 9.97
N VAL A 90 -0.74 1.01 8.65
CA VAL A 90 0.40 0.51 7.88
C VAL A 90 0.45 1.23 6.54
N ILE A 91 1.65 1.48 6.06
CA ILE A 91 1.89 2.03 4.72
C ILE A 91 2.50 0.95 3.85
N LEU A 92 1.90 0.69 2.68
CA LEU A 92 2.50 -0.12 1.63
C LEU A 92 3.13 0.79 0.59
N PHE A 93 4.43 0.70 0.44
CA PHE A 93 5.15 1.41 -0.62
C PHE A 93 5.52 0.41 -1.73
N LEU A 94 4.97 0.60 -2.92
CA LEU A 94 5.20 -0.27 -4.06
C LEU A 94 6.30 0.29 -4.96
N VAL A 95 7.25 -0.56 -5.27
CA VAL A 95 8.27 -0.33 -6.30
C VAL A 95 8.26 -1.50 -7.29
N ASP A 96 8.86 -1.32 -8.44
CA ASP A 96 8.96 -2.37 -9.45
C ASP A 96 10.41 -2.62 -9.86
N ASP A 97 10.62 -3.19 -11.04
CA ASP A 97 11.93 -3.53 -11.55
C ASP A 97 12.80 -2.33 -11.98
N GLU A 98 12.29 -1.12 -11.82
CA GLU A 98 13.00 0.09 -12.16
C GLU A 98 13.68 0.69 -10.93
N ILE A 99 15.00 0.48 -10.85
CA ILE A 99 15.79 1.09 -9.79
C ILE A 99 16.10 2.53 -10.16
N ASP A 100 15.81 3.45 -9.25
CA ASP A 100 16.28 4.84 -9.30
C ASP A 100 15.90 5.58 -10.58
N LYS A 101 14.68 5.39 -11.05
CA LYS A 101 14.18 6.12 -12.19
C LYS A 101 13.61 7.47 -11.81
N GLY A 102 14.52 8.39 -11.60
CA GLY A 102 14.20 9.78 -11.39
C GLY A 102 13.87 10.12 -9.95
N PRO A 103 13.42 11.36 -9.73
CA PRO A 103 13.19 11.89 -8.39
C PRO A 103 11.95 11.32 -7.69
N GLY A 104 11.11 10.54 -8.38
CA GLY A 104 9.82 10.09 -7.85
C GLY A 104 9.93 9.18 -6.63
N ASP A 105 10.66 8.08 -6.75
CA ASP A 105 10.81 7.12 -5.64
C ASP A 105 11.62 7.72 -4.49
N ARG A 106 12.66 8.48 -4.80
CA ARG A 106 13.46 9.16 -3.79
C ARG A 106 12.63 10.18 -3.02
N TYR A 107 11.79 10.92 -3.70
CA TYR A 107 10.89 11.87 -3.08
C TYR A 107 9.93 11.17 -2.11
N ILE A 108 9.36 10.03 -2.51
CA ILE A 108 8.48 9.24 -1.66
C ILE A 108 9.23 8.69 -0.45
N THR A 109 10.43 8.12 -0.63
CA THR A 109 11.22 7.59 0.49
C THR A 109 11.64 8.67 1.47
N ASP A 110 12.02 9.84 0.99
CA ASP A 110 12.36 10.97 1.85
C ASP A 110 11.14 11.41 2.68
N MET A 111 9.97 11.46 2.07
CA MET A 111 8.74 11.77 2.77
C MET A 111 8.40 10.71 3.82
N LEU A 112 8.47 9.44 3.45
CA LEU A 112 8.15 8.33 4.36
C LEU A 112 9.12 8.22 5.53
N SER A 113 10.38 8.62 5.35
CA SER A 113 11.38 8.57 6.42
C SER A 113 11.04 9.48 7.59
N GLY A 114 10.23 10.52 7.38
CA GLY A 114 9.75 11.42 8.42
C GLY A 114 8.45 11.00 9.10
N ILE A 115 7.91 9.83 8.75
CA ILE A 115 6.62 9.33 9.26
C ILE A 115 6.86 8.09 10.09
N ASP A 116 6.31 8.05 11.31
CA ASP A 116 6.51 6.93 12.25
C ASP A 116 5.66 5.69 11.95
N THR A 117 4.61 5.82 11.16
CA THR A 117 3.74 4.70 10.79
C THR A 117 4.56 3.54 10.21
N PRO A 118 4.32 2.28 10.65
CA PRO A 118 5.01 1.12 10.11
C PRO A 118 4.87 1.01 8.60
N LYS A 119 5.97 0.68 7.92
CA LYS A 119 6.05 0.67 6.45
C LYS A 119 6.49 -0.70 5.95
N VAL A 120 5.81 -1.17 4.93
CA VAL A 120 6.18 -2.37 4.20
C VAL A 120 6.56 -1.97 2.77
N LEU A 121 7.74 -2.38 2.34
CA LEU A 121 8.13 -2.25 0.94
C LEU A 121 7.64 -3.47 0.16
N VAL A 122 6.92 -3.23 -0.91
CA VAL A 122 6.48 -4.28 -1.83
C VAL A 122 7.25 -4.11 -3.14
N ILE A 123 8.14 -5.05 -3.43
CA ILE A 123 8.85 -5.11 -4.71
C ILE A 123 8.00 -5.93 -5.66
N ASN A 124 7.19 -5.25 -6.46
CA ASN A 124 6.25 -5.89 -7.37
C ASN A 124 6.91 -6.22 -8.71
N LYS A 125 6.24 -7.04 -9.52
CA LYS A 125 6.73 -7.51 -10.82
C LYS A 125 8.01 -8.34 -10.72
N MET A 126 8.15 -9.10 -9.62
CA MET A 126 9.34 -9.93 -9.40
C MET A 126 9.53 -10.99 -10.50
N ASP A 127 8.46 -11.34 -11.20
CA ASP A 127 8.49 -12.25 -12.35
C ASP A 127 9.27 -11.70 -13.55
N THR A 128 9.45 -10.38 -13.62
CA THR A 128 10.23 -9.72 -14.68
C THR A 128 11.70 -9.49 -14.29
N MET A 129 12.10 -9.90 -13.10
CA MET A 129 13.44 -9.67 -12.56
C MET A 129 14.24 -10.94 -12.49
N ASP A 130 15.55 -10.85 -12.82
CA ASP A 130 16.48 -11.89 -12.43
C ASP A 130 16.82 -11.76 -10.92
N PRO A 131 17.37 -12.84 -10.30
CA PRO A 131 17.68 -12.80 -8.87
C PRO A 131 18.66 -11.70 -8.47
N ASP A 132 19.62 -11.37 -9.32
CA ASP A 132 20.60 -10.31 -9.04
C ASP A 132 19.95 -8.94 -9.00
N LYS A 133 19.04 -8.68 -9.91
CA LYS A 133 18.30 -7.42 -9.95
C LYS A 133 17.42 -7.27 -8.72
N TYR A 134 16.71 -8.32 -8.36
CA TYR A 134 15.87 -8.34 -7.15
C TYR A 134 16.71 -8.07 -5.90
N SER A 135 17.85 -8.74 -5.76
CA SER A 135 18.75 -8.54 -4.61
C SER A 135 19.26 -7.10 -4.52
N ARG A 136 19.59 -6.49 -5.64
CA ARG A 136 20.06 -5.09 -5.66
C ARG A 136 18.98 -4.13 -5.23
N ILE A 137 17.74 -4.33 -5.68
CA ILE A 137 16.59 -3.51 -5.24
C ILE A 137 16.35 -3.70 -3.75
N TYR A 138 16.32 -4.93 -3.31
CA TYR A 138 16.13 -5.27 -1.90
C TYR A 138 17.17 -4.57 -1.01
N GLU A 139 18.44 -4.71 -1.33
CA GLU A 139 19.52 -4.12 -0.55
C GLU A 139 19.48 -2.60 -0.54
N ALA A 140 19.15 -1.98 -1.67
CA ALA A 140 19.07 -0.54 -1.79
C ALA A 140 18.02 0.05 -0.83
N TYR A 141 16.86 -0.59 -0.72
CA TYR A 141 15.81 -0.13 0.19
C TYR A 141 16.02 -0.58 1.63
N ASP A 142 16.51 -1.80 1.84
CA ASP A 142 16.78 -2.31 3.19
C ASP A 142 17.83 -1.45 3.91
N SER A 143 18.84 -0.97 3.18
CA SER A 143 19.87 -0.11 3.74
C SER A 143 19.35 1.24 4.27
N MET A 144 18.17 1.66 3.84
CA MET A 144 17.55 2.89 4.34
C MET A 144 17.05 2.77 5.78
N GLY A 145 16.76 1.55 6.24
CA GLY A 145 16.38 1.28 7.62
C GLY A 145 15.02 1.82 8.04
N ILE A 146 14.12 2.10 7.08
CA ILE A 146 12.80 2.68 7.37
C ILE A 146 11.66 1.68 7.23
N PHE A 147 11.91 0.48 6.69
CA PHE A 147 10.87 -0.50 6.43
C PHE A 147 10.84 -1.60 7.50
N GLU A 148 9.65 -1.89 8.03
CA GLU A 148 9.45 -3.01 8.96
C GLU A 148 9.61 -4.35 8.26
N HIS A 149 9.15 -4.44 7.02
CA HIS A 149 9.23 -5.63 6.19
C HIS A 149 9.46 -5.25 4.73
N ILE A 150 10.11 -6.16 4.00
CA ILE A 150 10.28 -6.06 2.55
C ILE A 150 9.84 -7.38 1.94
N ILE A 151 8.95 -7.34 0.97
CA ILE A 151 8.41 -8.53 0.31
C ILE A 151 8.41 -8.34 -1.20
N GLY A 152 8.82 -9.38 -1.92
CA GLY A 152 8.70 -9.43 -3.38
C GLY A 152 7.40 -10.08 -3.79
N THR A 153 6.70 -9.47 -4.72
CA THR A 153 5.42 -9.96 -5.22
C THR A 153 5.38 -9.98 -6.75
N SER A 154 4.50 -10.81 -7.29
CA SER A 154 4.00 -10.67 -8.64
C SER A 154 2.48 -10.65 -8.55
N ALA A 155 1.90 -9.46 -8.54
CA ALA A 155 0.45 -9.31 -8.44
C ALA A 155 -0.25 -9.94 -9.64
N LEU A 156 0.34 -9.82 -10.82
CA LEU A 156 -0.20 -10.40 -12.05
C LEU A 156 -0.30 -11.93 -11.97
N ASN A 157 0.71 -12.59 -11.37
CA ASN A 157 0.78 -14.04 -11.26
C ASN A 157 0.35 -14.54 -9.86
N GLN A 158 -0.14 -13.68 -9.01
CA GLN A 158 -0.58 -13.97 -7.64
C GLN A 158 0.52 -14.58 -6.75
N ILE A 159 1.78 -14.21 -6.98
CA ILE A 159 2.91 -14.68 -6.18
C ILE A 159 3.07 -13.79 -4.95
N ASN A 160 3.12 -14.42 -3.77
CA ASN A 160 3.31 -13.79 -2.46
C ASN A 160 2.21 -12.81 -2.02
N VAL A 161 1.07 -12.82 -2.70
CA VAL A 161 -0.06 -11.97 -2.28
C VAL A 161 -0.64 -12.46 -0.95
N GLY A 162 -0.77 -13.77 -0.78
CA GLY A 162 -1.21 -14.36 0.49
C GLY A 162 -0.25 -14.08 1.65
N GLU A 163 1.05 -14.16 1.41
CA GLU A 163 2.08 -13.83 2.40
C GLU A 163 2.02 -12.36 2.80
N LEU A 164 1.76 -11.47 1.85
CA LEU A 164 1.57 -10.05 2.14
C LEU A 164 0.37 -9.84 3.06
N LEU A 165 -0.75 -10.50 2.79
CA LEU A 165 -1.94 -10.40 3.64
C LEU A 165 -1.68 -10.92 5.05
N SER A 166 -0.99 -12.05 5.19
CA SER A 166 -0.60 -12.59 6.50
C SER A 166 0.31 -11.64 7.26
N MET A 167 1.25 -11.01 6.57
CA MET A 167 2.15 -10.01 7.15
C MET A 167 1.38 -8.81 7.68
N LEU A 168 0.43 -8.30 6.89
CA LEU A 168 -0.42 -7.19 7.30
C LEU A 168 -1.29 -7.55 8.50
N GLU A 169 -1.82 -8.75 8.55
CA GLU A 169 -2.61 -9.23 9.69
C GLU A 169 -1.80 -9.18 10.99
N GLY A 170 -0.53 -9.50 10.93
CA GLY A 170 0.37 -9.39 12.09
C GLY A 170 0.72 -7.97 12.51
N MET A 171 0.44 -6.99 11.67
CA MET A 171 0.78 -5.58 11.89
C MET A 171 -0.40 -4.73 12.34
N VAL A 172 -1.63 -5.22 12.24
CA VAL A 172 -2.82 -4.49 12.68
C VAL A 172 -3.32 -5.05 14.01
N ASP A 173 -3.98 -4.20 14.77
CA ASP A 173 -4.50 -4.54 16.09
C ASP A 173 -5.93 -5.05 16.04
N ASP A 174 -6.43 -5.55 17.16
CA ASP A 174 -7.84 -5.87 17.31
C ASP A 174 -8.67 -4.58 17.15
N GLY A 175 -9.76 -4.69 16.43
CA GLY A 175 -10.61 -3.55 16.15
C GLY A 175 -11.98 -3.98 15.64
N PRO A 176 -12.85 -3.00 15.38
CA PRO A 176 -14.20 -3.28 14.90
C PRO A 176 -14.22 -3.63 13.42
N MET A 177 -15.31 -4.23 12.97
CA MET A 177 -15.63 -4.30 11.55
C MET A 177 -16.16 -2.92 11.13
N TYR A 178 -15.30 -2.13 10.47
CA TYR A 178 -15.68 -0.78 10.06
C TYR A 178 -16.76 -0.77 8.98
N PHE A 179 -16.75 -1.79 8.12
CA PHE A 179 -17.70 -1.91 7.01
C PHE A 179 -18.34 -3.29 7.04
N PRO A 180 -19.67 -3.37 7.21
CA PRO A 180 -20.39 -4.66 7.16
C PRO A 180 -20.26 -5.32 5.79
N GLU A 181 -20.29 -6.65 5.77
CA GLU A 181 -20.15 -7.43 4.51
C GLU A 181 -21.23 -7.09 3.48
N ASP A 182 -22.40 -6.73 3.93
CA ASP A 182 -23.53 -6.38 3.06
C ASP A 182 -23.41 -4.99 2.41
N MET A 183 -22.40 -4.23 2.78
CA MET A 183 -22.10 -2.94 2.16
C MET A 183 -21.05 -3.00 1.06
N ILE A 184 -20.57 -4.20 0.74
CA ILE A 184 -19.49 -4.40 -0.24
C ILE A 184 -20.09 -4.94 -1.54
#